data_5260ee6f18c681cfc64d65bf4125d7b9
#
_entry.id   5260ee6f18c681cfc64d65bf4125d7b9
#
_cell.length_a   1.000
_cell.length_b   1.000
_cell.length_c   1.000
_cell.angle_alpha   90.00
_cell.angle_beta   90.00
_cell.angle_gamma   90.00
#
_symmetry.space_group_name_H-M   'P 1'
#
loop_
_entity.id
_entity.type
_entity.pdbx_description
1 polymer ?
#
loop_
_entity_poly.entity_id
_entity_poly.type
_entity_poly.pdbx_seq_one_letter_code
_entity_poly.pdbx_strand_id
1 'polypeptide(L)'
;MSDSNNWLEECYQSYRKFCIDNEVFRKAAWTKADGDHTHCLFDAQKISNYDIDDNDKQGYCGDKGTWFCASCFEELIKRHNVKIEKNTISSIENALSRYSNVIISLNNEQYFLENKDGKITVEHNGVSKSYDSILSMEREQLFYGKVLREIIDDIFVGFVD
;
A
#
# COMPACT_ATOMS: atom_id res chain seq x y z
N MET A 1 29.65 5.16 -16.07
CA MET A 1 28.78 4.26 -15.25
C MET A 1 28.44 4.80 -13.86
N SER A 2 28.46 6.08 -13.64
CA SER A 2 28.27 6.65 -12.30
C SER A 2 27.10 7.62 -12.13
N ASP A 3 26.37 7.98 -13.18
CA ASP A 3 25.45 9.12 -13.11
C ASP A 3 24.00 8.78 -12.74
N SER A 4 23.55 7.54 -12.93
CA SER A 4 22.17 7.16 -12.62
C SER A 4 21.88 6.96 -11.12
N ASN A 5 22.90 6.89 -10.29
CA ASN A 5 22.76 6.65 -8.85
C ASN A 5 22.93 7.90 -7.97
N ASN A 6 23.33 9.02 -8.56
CA ASN A 6 23.63 10.25 -7.80
C ASN A 6 22.36 11.05 -7.49
N TRP A 7 21.39 11.06 -8.41
CA TRP A 7 20.15 11.81 -8.23
C TRP A 7 19.33 11.37 -7.02
N LEU A 8 19.27 10.06 -6.75
CA LEU A 8 18.52 9.53 -5.60
C LEU A 8 19.17 9.96 -4.28
N GLU A 9 20.50 9.96 -4.22
CA GLU A 9 21.24 10.45 -3.07
C GLU A 9 21.04 11.96 -2.86
N GLU A 10 21.04 12.74 -3.91
CA GLU A 10 20.76 14.18 -3.86
C GLU A 10 19.34 14.46 -3.35
N CYS A 11 18.34 13.71 -3.84
CA CYS A 11 16.97 13.77 -3.33
C CYS A 11 16.91 13.40 -1.85
N TYR A 12 17.55 12.31 -1.45
CA TYR A 12 17.59 11.91 -0.05
C TYR A 12 18.19 13.00 0.84
N GLN A 13 19.34 13.55 0.50
CA GLN A 13 19.99 14.62 1.27
C GLN A 13 19.11 15.88 1.36
N SER A 14 18.33 16.17 0.30
CA SER A 14 17.43 17.31 0.27
C SER A 14 16.21 17.15 1.18
N TYR A 15 15.66 15.95 1.26
CA TYR A 15 14.38 15.68 1.94
C TYR A 15 14.51 14.98 3.30
N ARG A 16 15.67 14.41 3.64
CA ARG A 16 15.85 13.57 4.83
C ARG A 16 15.38 14.24 6.12
N LYS A 17 15.76 15.47 6.37
CA LYS A 17 15.47 16.18 7.62
C LYS A 17 14.00 16.57 7.78
N PHE A 18 13.34 16.87 6.67
CA PHE A 18 11.98 17.41 6.69
C PHE A 18 10.91 16.31 6.56
N CYS A 19 11.21 15.27 5.82
CA CYS A 19 10.26 14.21 5.52
C CYS A 19 10.75 12.85 6.02
N ILE A 20 11.90 12.36 5.55
CA ILE A 20 12.27 10.95 5.67
C ILE A 20 12.64 10.56 7.10
N ASP A 21 13.51 11.31 7.77
CA ASP A 21 14.01 10.96 9.11
C ASP A 21 12.93 11.09 10.20
N ASN A 22 11.85 11.83 9.93
CA ASN A 22 10.80 12.15 10.89
C ASN A 22 9.50 11.37 10.68
N GLU A 23 9.45 10.46 9.72
CA GLU A 23 8.28 9.67 9.41
C GLU A 23 8.53 8.17 9.58
N VAL A 24 7.46 7.44 9.87
CA VAL A 24 7.43 5.97 9.82
C VAL A 24 6.63 5.58 8.58
N PHE A 25 7.25 4.80 7.70
CA PHE A 25 6.66 4.41 6.43
C PHE A 25 6.05 3.01 6.50
N ARG A 26 5.03 2.78 5.71
CA ARG A 26 4.42 1.47 5.51
C ARG A 26 4.05 1.25 4.06
N LYS A 27 3.93 0.00 3.64
CA LYS A 27 3.33 -0.36 2.35
C LYS A 27 1.87 0.02 2.36
N ALA A 28 1.46 0.95 1.51
CA ALA A 28 0.11 1.51 1.47
C ALA A 28 -0.51 1.45 0.08
N ALA A 29 -1.78 1.04 0.01
CA ALA A 29 -2.59 1.18 -1.17
C ALA A 29 -3.22 2.59 -1.20
N TRP A 30 -3.39 3.15 -2.41
CA TRP A 30 -4.11 4.41 -2.57
C TRP A 30 -5.61 4.20 -2.35
N THR A 31 -6.23 5.03 -1.52
CA THR A 31 -7.61 4.83 -1.08
C THR A 31 -8.58 5.93 -1.46
N LYS A 32 -8.08 7.04 -1.99
CA LYS A 32 -8.94 8.18 -2.32
C LYS A 32 -9.69 7.98 -3.63
N ALA A 33 -10.81 8.69 -3.74
CA ALA A 33 -11.75 8.60 -4.85
C ALA A 33 -11.15 8.97 -6.21
N ASP A 34 -11.89 8.66 -7.26
CA ASP A 34 -11.57 8.99 -8.64
C ASP A 34 -11.19 10.47 -8.81
N GLY A 35 -10.08 10.71 -9.48
CA GLY A 35 -9.56 12.04 -9.75
C GLY A 35 -8.56 12.57 -8.73
N ASP A 36 -8.51 12.02 -7.53
CA ASP A 36 -7.48 12.37 -6.55
C ASP A 36 -6.22 11.53 -6.77
N HIS A 37 -5.09 12.13 -6.51
CA HIS A 37 -3.78 11.48 -6.68
C HIS A 37 -2.72 12.13 -5.81
N THR A 38 -1.60 11.44 -5.67
CA THR A 38 -0.36 11.97 -5.11
C THR A 38 0.80 11.63 -6.04
N HIS A 39 1.98 12.07 -5.68
CA HIS A 39 3.20 11.78 -6.43
C HIS A 39 4.28 11.25 -5.50
N CYS A 40 5.13 10.41 -6.06
CA CYS A 40 6.37 10.03 -5.42
C CYS A 40 7.24 11.27 -5.17
N LEU A 41 7.76 11.38 -3.95
CA LEU A 41 8.59 12.53 -3.55
C LEU A 41 9.86 12.68 -4.42
N PHE A 42 10.40 11.58 -4.94
CA PHE A 42 11.66 11.59 -5.68
C PHE A 42 11.48 11.77 -7.19
N ASP A 43 10.75 10.89 -7.84
CA ASP A 43 10.65 10.83 -9.31
C ASP A 43 9.33 11.39 -9.86
N ALA A 44 8.46 11.88 -8.98
CA ALA A 44 7.13 12.39 -9.32
C ALA A 44 6.19 11.37 -9.99
N GLN A 45 6.49 10.06 -9.91
CA GLN A 45 5.59 9.01 -10.36
C GLN A 45 4.22 9.19 -9.70
N LYS A 46 3.17 9.17 -10.52
CA LYS A 46 1.79 9.35 -10.06
C LYS A 46 1.26 8.10 -9.37
N ILE A 47 0.61 8.30 -8.22
CA ILE A 47 -0.05 7.26 -7.43
C ILE A 47 -1.53 7.61 -7.35
N SER A 48 -2.39 6.76 -7.90
CA SER A 48 -3.85 6.98 -7.93
C SER A 48 -4.61 5.69 -8.26
N ASN A 49 -5.92 5.68 -8.07
CA ASN A 49 -6.80 4.57 -8.45
C ASN A 49 -7.23 4.60 -9.93
N TYR A 50 -6.80 5.59 -10.69
CA TYR A 50 -7.15 5.66 -12.11
C TYR A 50 -6.49 4.54 -12.91
N ASP A 51 -7.28 3.88 -13.74
CA ASP A 51 -6.80 2.94 -14.77
C ASP A 51 -6.28 3.68 -16.01
N ILE A 52 -5.49 4.72 -15.80
CA ILE A 52 -4.78 5.42 -16.87
C ILE A 52 -3.34 4.90 -16.85
N ASP A 53 -2.80 4.69 -18.04
CA ASP A 53 -1.45 4.19 -18.27
C ASP A 53 -0.42 4.78 -17.28
N ASP A 54 0.41 3.91 -16.72
CA ASP A 54 1.57 4.23 -15.88
C ASP A 54 1.29 4.76 -14.47
N ASN A 55 0.09 4.64 -13.93
CA ASN A 55 -0.16 4.99 -12.53
C ASN A 55 0.04 3.80 -11.59
N ASP A 56 0.74 4.04 -10.50
CA ASP A 56 0.80 3.11 -9.38
C ASP A 56 -0.46 3.25 -8.51
N LYS A 57 -1.06 2.14 -8.11
CA LYS A 57 -2.17 2.09 -7.14
C LYS A 57 -1.69 1.87 -5.72
N GLN A 58 -0.39 1.84 -5.53
CA GLN A 58 0.28 1.45 -4.30
C GLN A 58 1.64 2.12 -4.20
N GLY A 59 2.15 2.19 -2.98
CA GLY A 59 3.46 2.75 -2.70
C GLY A 59 3.81 2.67 -1.21
N TYR A 60 4.75 3.47 -0.79
CA TYR A 60 5.09 3.62 0.61
C TYR A 60 4.62 4.99 1.10
N CYS A 61 3.82 4.98 2.16
CA CYS A 61 3.27 6.19 2.77
C CYS A 61 3.83 6.37 4.18
N GLY A 62 4.35 7.55 4.45
CA GLY A 62 4.73 7.98 5.79
C GLY A 62 3.52 8.38 6.63
N ASP A 63 3.65 8.29 7.94
CA ASP A 63 2.60 8.65 8.91
C ASP A 63 2.23 10.15 8.89
N LYS A 64 3.03 10.97 8.22
CA LYS A 64 2.75 12.39 7.97
C LYS A 64 2.33 12.71 6.53
N GLY A 65 2.10 11.69 5.71
CA GLY A 65 1.53 11.81 4.38
C GLY A 65 2.52 11.92 3.23
N THR A 66 3.80 11.68 3.45
CA THR A 66 4.80 11.60 2.38
C THR A 66 4.66 10.28 1.62
N TRP A 67 4.66 10.34 0.29
CA TRP A 67 4.53 9.16 -0.56
C TRP A 67 5.76 8.90 -1.42
N PHE A 68 6.07 7.63 -1.59
CA PHE A 68 7.07 7.12 -2.52
C PHE A 68 6.48 6.01 -3.39
N CYS A 69 6.85 5.97 -4.65
CA CYS A 69 6.64 4.77 -5.45
C CYS A 69 7.52 3.61 -4.92
N ALA A 70 7.12 2.38 -5.20
CA ALA A 70 7.82 1.20 -4.67
C ALA A 70 9.30 1.18 -5.08
N SER A 71 9.61 1.47 -6.34
CA SER A 71 10.98 1.45 -6.85
C SER A 71 11.91 2.46 -6.17
N CYS A 72 11.46 3.69 -5.98
CA CYS A 72 12.26 4.72 -5.28
C CYS A 72 12.49 4.37 -3.82
N PHE A 73 11.45 3.87 -3.13
CA PHE A 73 11.56 3.52 -1.72
C PHE A 73 12.44 2.29 -1.47
N GLU A 74 12.32 1.27 -2.30
CA GLU A 74 13.16 0.07 -2.21
C GLU A 74 14.65 0.37 -2.45
N GLU A 75 14.96 1.28 -3.36
CA GLU A 75 16.33 1.77 -3.53
C GLU A 75 16.79 2.62 -2.33
N LEU A 76 15.91 3.43 -1.78
CA LEU A 76 16.20 4.25 -0.60
C LEU A 76 16.59 3.39 0.62
N ILE A 77 15.81 2.35 0.93
CA ILE A 77 16.06 1.49 2.09
C ILE A 77 17.29 0.58 1.94
N LYS A 78 17.76 0.31 0.72
CA LYS A 78 19.03 -0.39 0.50
C LYS A 78 20.23 0.44 0.93
N ARG A 79 20.12 1.76 0.93
CA ARG A 79 21.22 2.69 1.18
C ARG A 79 21.14 3.37 2.54
N HIS A 80 19.93 3.58 3.02
CA HIS A 80 19.66 4.37 4.21
C HIS A 80 18.77 3.62 5.20
N ASN A 81 18.96 3.89 6.48
CA ASN A 81 18.12 3.34 7.52
C ASN A 81 16.85 4.20 7.66
N VAL A 82 15.76 3.71 7.11
CA VAL A 82 14.43 4.35 7.17
C VAL A 82 13.51 3.56 8.10
N LYS A 83 12.72 4.23 8.88
CA LYS A 83 11.75 3.58 9.79
C LYS A 83 10.58 3.03 9.00
N ILE A 84 10.37 1.71 9.09
CA ILE A 84 9.30 1.00 8.38
C ILE A 84 8.46 0.23 9.38
N GLU A 85 7.14 0.38 9.27
CA GLU A 85 6.15 -0.47 9.92
C GLU A 85 5.62 -1.51 8.92
N LYS A 86 5.65 -2.78 9.30
CA LYS A 86 5.17 -3.87 8.45
C LYS A 86 3.66 -4.09 8.61
N ASN A 87 2.98 -4.40 7.52
CA ASN A 87 1.63 -4.94 7.58
C ASN A 87 1.65 -6.31 8.25
N THR A 88 0.65 -6.58 9.08
CA THR A 88 0.45 -7.87 9.76
C THR A 88 -1.00 -8.31 9.61
N ILE A 89 -1.26 -9.60 9.78
CA ILE A 89 -2.63 -10.12 9.80
C ILE A 89 -3.46 -9.38 10.85
N SER A 90 -2.92 -9.20 12.04
CA SER A 90 -3.61 -8.46 13.13
C SER A 90 -3.91 -7.00 12.77
N SER A 91 -3.04 -6.33 12.01
CA SER A 91 -3.30 -4.96 11.56
C SER A 91 -4.47 -4.89 10.58
N ILE A 92 -4.60 -5.88 9.70
CA ILE A 92 -5.72 -5.98 8.76
C ILE A 92 -7.02 -6.34 9.47
N GLU A 93 -7.00 -7.28 10.42
CA GLU A 93 -8.15 -7.64 11.26
C GLU A 93 -8.65 -6.43 12.05
N ASN A 94 -7.73 -5.70 12.69
CA ASN A 94 -8.06 -4.47 13.40
C ASN A 94 -8.64 -3.38 12.48
N ALA A 95 -8.10 -3.25 11.27
CA ALA A 95 -8.60 -2.31 10.29
C ALA A 95 -10.02 -2.67 9.83
N LEU A 96 -10.29 -3.94 9.54
CA LEU A 96 -11.64 -4.43 9.19
C LEU A 96 -12.66 -4.26 10.32
N SER A 97 -12.19 -4.12 11.56
CA SER A 97 -13.07 -3.84 12.72
C SER A 97 -13.36 -2.34 12.91
N ARG A 98 -12.51 -1.46 12.38
CA ARG A 98 -12.57 0.00 12.62
C ARG A 98 -13.04 0.80 11.42
N TYR A 99 -12.69 0.37 10.22
CA TYR A 99 -12.95 1.07 8.98
C TYR A 99 -14.04 0.37 8.19
N SER A 100 -14.80 1.13 7.41
CA SER A 100 -15.83 0.55 6.53
C SER A 100 -15.22 -0.33 5.46
N ASN A 101 -14.08 0.10 4.92
CA ASN A 101 -13.41 -0.61 3.85
C ASN A 101 -11.91 -0.70 4.07
N VAL A 102 -11.34 -1.81 3.64
CA VAL A 102 -9.89 -2.03 3.55
C VAL A 102 -9.56 -2.38 2.10
N ILE A 103 -8.54 -1.72 1.56
CA ILE A 103 -8.03 -2.01 0.23
C ILE A 103 -6.71 -2.77 0.37
N ILE A 104 -6.62 -3.92 -0.30
CA ILE A 104 -5.36 -4.65 -0.44
C ILE A 104 -4.91 -4.52 -1.90
N SER A 105 -3.72 -4.01 -2.12
CA SER A 105 -3.09 -3.98 -3.44
C SER A 105 -1.95 -4.99 -3.52
N LEU A 106 -1.97 -5.80 -4.56
CA LEU A 106 -0.96 -6.81 -4.87
C LEU A 106 -0.69 -6.79 -6.37
N ASN A 107 0.56 -6.63 -6.77
CA ASN A 107 0.94 -6.52 -8.18
C ASN A 107 0.15 -5.45 -8.95
N ASN A 108 -0.09 -4.31 -8.31
CA ASN A 108 -0.90 -3.20 -8.83
C ASN A 108 -2.38 -3.52 -9.11
N GLU A 109 -2.89 -4.65 -8.63
CA GLU A 109 -4.31 -5.00 -8.61
C GLU A 109 -4.91 -4.79 -7.23
N GLN A 110 -6.14 -4.30 -7.16
CA GLN A 110 -6.80 -3.97 -5.91
C GLN A 110 -7.93 -4.95 -5.58
N TYR A 111 -7.97 -5.34 -4.31
CA TYR A 111 -9.01 -6.11 -3.66
C TYR A 111 -9.69 -5.21 -2.63
N PHE A 112 -11.00 -5.07 -2.74
CA PHE A 112 -11.80 -4.24 -1.83
C PHE A 112 -12.48 -5.13 -0.80
N LEU A 113 -12.17 -4.92 0.46
CA LEU A 113 -12.72 -5.66 1.58
C LEU A 113 -13.67 -4.76 2.37
N GLU A 114 -14.91 -5.18 2.52
CA GLU A 114 -15.94 -4.51 3.32
C GLU A 114 -16.34 -5.41 4.49
N ASN A 115 -16.36 -4.85 5.70
CA ASN A 115 -16.94 -5.52 6.87
C ASN A 115 -18.31 -4.90 7.19
N LYS A 116 -19.34 -5.70 7.06
CA LYS A 116 -20.68 -5.30 7.43
C LYS A 116 -21.30 -6.35 8.35
N ASP A 117 -21.57 -5.94 9.59
CA ASP A 117 -22.18 -6.79 10.62
C ASP A 117 -21.43 -8.12 10.85
N GLY A 118 -20.09 -8.08 10.78
CA GLY A 118 -19.22 -9.24 10.96
C GLY A 118 -19.04 -10.12 9.71
N LYS A 119 -19.76 -9.84 8.63
CA LYS A 119 -19.55 -10.48 7.33
C LYS A 119 -18.53 -9.70 6.51
N ILE A 120 -17.59 -10.41 5.94
CA ILE A 120 -16.55 -9.82 5.08
C ILE A 120 -16.90 -10.07 3.63
N THR A 121 -17.03 -9.01 2.85
CA THR A 121 -17.18 -9.11 1.40
C THR A 121 -15.86 -8.70 0.76
N VAL A 122 -15.37 -9.50 -0.16
CA VAL A 122 -14.18 -9.22 -0.96
C VAL A 122 -14.60 -9.02 -2.40
N GLU A 123 -14.30 -7.87 -2.96
CA GLU A 123 -14.53 -7.55 -4.37
C GLU A 123 -13.19 -7.42 -5.10
N HIS A 124 -13.10 -8.07 -6.26
CA HIS A 124 -11.97 -7.99 -7.16
C HIS A 124 -12.43 -8.18 -8.60
N ASN A 125 -12.06 -7.25 -9.48
CA ASN A 125 -12.43 -7.27 -10.91
C ASN A 125 -13.92 -7.47 -11.18
N GLY A 126 -14.77 -6.81 -10.40
CA GLY A 126 -16.24 -6.89 -10.53
C GLY A 126 -16.86 -8.20 -10.01
N VAL A 127 -16.06 -9.06 -9.38
CA VAL A 127 -16.54 -10.29 -8.73
C VAL A 127 -16.49 -10.11 -7.23
N SER A 128 -17.62 -10.32 -6.54
CA SER A 128 -17.74 -10.25 -5.09
C SER A 128 -17.96 -11.62 -4.47
N LYS A 129 -17.30 -11.88 -3.35
CA LYS A 129 -17.50 -13.07 -2.53
C LYS A 129 -17.62 -12.67 -1.07
N SER A 130 -18.59 -13.27 -0.36
CA SER A 130 -18.84 -12.96 1.07
C SER A 130 -18.46 -14.13 1.96
N TYR A 131 -17.99 -13.81 3.15
CA TYR A 131 -17.53 -14.74 4.19
C TYR A 131 -18.22 -14.40 5.51
N ASP A 132 -18.52 -15.41 6.31
CA ASP A 132 -19.19 -15.24 7.60
C ASP A 132 -18.29 -14.65 8.69
N SER A 133 -16.98 -14.64 8.46
CA SER A 133 -15.97 -14.06 9.38
C SER A 133 -14.67 -13.74 8.68
N ILE A 134 -13.84 -12.92 9.32
CA ILE A 134 -12.47 -12.66 8.88
C ILE A 134 -11.65 -13.95 8.79
N LEU A 135 -11.80 -14.84 9.78
CA LEU A 135 -11.10 -16.12 9.81
C LEU A 135 -11.47 -17.02 8.63
N SER A 136 -12.73 -17.02 8.22
CA SER A 136 -13.17 -17.77 7.03
C SER A 136 -12.56 -17.20 5.76
N MET A 137 -12.53 -15.87 5.65
CA MET A 137 -11.90 -15.17 4.52
C MET A 137 -10.39 -15.44 4.44
N GLU A 138 -9.67 -15.41 5.56
CA GLU A 138 -8.23 -15.63 5.60
C GLU A 138 -7.79 -17.03 5.16
N ARG A 139 -8.67 -18.01 5.26
CA ARG A 139 -8.41 -19.40 4.83
C ARG A 139 -8.60 -19.64 3.34
N GLU A 140 -9.21 -18.69 2.64
CA GLU A 140 -9.47 -18.79 1.22
C GLU A 140 -8.28 -18.34 0.38
N GLN A 141 -8.04 -19.04 -0.70
CA GLN A 141 -6.99 -18.71 -1.68
C GLN A 141 -7.44 -17.59 -2.63
N LEU A 142 -7.68 -16.39 -2.09
CA LEU A 142 -8.25 -15.26 -2.82
C LEU A 142 -7.24 -14.52 -3.69
N PHE A 143 -5.97 -14.55 -3.31
CA PHE A 143 -4.94 -13.69 -3.88
C PHE A 143 -4.02 -14.52 -4.77
N TYR A 144 -4.35 -14.63 -6.05
CA TYR A 144 -3.59 -15.45 -7.01
C TYR A 144 -3.39 -16.90 -6.55
N GLY A 145 -4.43 -17.50 -5.97
CA GLY A 145 -4.36 -18.87 -5.43
C GLY A 145 -3.62 -19.00 -4.10
N LYS A 146 -3.32 -17.89 -3.43
CA LYS A 146 -2.68 -17.85 -2.11
C LYS A 146 -3.62 -17.31 -1.05
N VAL A 147 -3.41 -17.72 0.19
CA VAL A 147 -4.09 -17.15 1.34
C VAL A 147 -3.39 -15.85 1.80
N LEU A 148 -4.11 -14.99 2.51
CA LEU A 148 -3.61 -13.69 2.96
C LEU A 148 -2.26 -13.79 3.70
N ARG A 149 -2.09 -14.79 4.55
CA ARG A 149 -0.86 -14.99 5.34
C ARG A 149 0.38 -15.25 4.48
N GLU A 150 0.21 -15.88 3.32
CA GLU A 150 1.32 -16.18 2.40
C GLU A 150 1.82 -14.96 1.64
N ILE A 151 1.00 -13.90 1.56
CA ILE A 151 1.30 -12.68 0.80
C ILE A 151 1.46 -11.44 1.67
N ILE A 152 1.43 -11.58 2.99
CA ILE A 152 1.39 -10.44 3.92
C ILE A 152 2.57 -9.47 3.75
N ASP A 153 3.73 -9.96 3.38
CA ASP A 153 4.93 -9.14 3.16
C ASP A 153 4.93 -8.47 1.77
N ASP A 154 4.09 -8.93 0.85
CA ASP A 154 4.06 -8.44 -0.54
C ASP A 154 2.94 -7.42 -0.78
N ILE A 155 1.95 -7.35 0.11
CA ILE A 155 0.77 -6.49 -0.06
C ILE A 155 0.98 -5.06 0.42
N PHE A 156 0.24 -4.16 -0.21
CA PHE A 156 0.06 -2.77 0.21
C PHE A 156 -1.38 -2.62 0.73
N VAL A 157 -1.56 -1.94 1.86
CA VAL A 157 -2.85 -1.88 2.55
C VAL A 157 -3.30 -0.44 2.72
N GLY A 158 -4.53 -0.15 2.35
CA GLY A 158 -5.19 1.14 2.55
C GLY A 158 -6.46 1.00 3.39
N PHE A 159 -6.78 2.02 4.17
CA PHE A 159 -7.95 2.07 5.02
C PHE A 159 -8.87 3.20 4.57
N VAL A 160 -10.17 2.93 4.49
CA VAL A 160 -11.20 3.90 4.09
C VAL A 160 -12.24 3.99 5.19
N ASP A 161 -12.51 5.21 5.67
CA ASP A 161 -13.54 5.54 6.64
C ASP A 161 -14.97 5.46 6.05
#